data_0a0118e23524c667a759942d356eb4c7
#
_entry.id   0a0118e23524c667a759942d356eb4c7
#
_cell.length_a   1.000
_cell.length_b   1.000
_cell.length_c   1.000
_cell.angle_alpha   90.00
_cell.angle_beta   90.00
_cell.angle_gamma   90.00
#
_symmetry.space_group_name_H-M   'P 1'
#
loop_
_entity.id
_entity.type
_entity.pdbx_description
1 polymer ?
#
loop_
_entity_poly.entity_id
_entity_poly.type
_entity_poly.pdbx_seq_one_letter_code
_entity_poly.pdbx_strand_id
1 'polypeptide(L)'
;MNNIHITMNNKLLTYTLSALLFVFPVHLVFIFLKNLLYDFGVLKGEKVGAKVISIGNIALGGTGKTPTTIAMANFLEKNGYNVGIVSRGHGRANISNNFLLKNQSWRECGDEVVLLKNNTSSSTRIFVSLNKVYAAKQLSKMGCNVVLLDDGFQHRKIDRDIDVVLLGPENQNKGCQFIYPYGLLREPLCYLKRADITINTKNNLIKDTGLKSDHTLDLKIKEEVLSSSSIKNIHDLASNRELFRFAL
;
A
#
# COMPACT_ATOMS: atom_id res chain seq x y z
N MET A 1 7.34 47.28 17.38
CA MET A 1 6.85 45.91 17.68
C MET A 1 6.94 44.91 16.51
N ASN A 2 7.01 45.34 15.25
CA ASN A 2 7.02 44.44 14.09
C ASN A 2 8.32 43.64 13.83
N ASN A 3 9.47 44.15 14.32
CA ASN A 3 10.77 43.49 14.06
C ASN A 3 11.03 42.22 14.90
N ILE A 4 10.35 42.07 16.04
CA ILE A 4 10.55 40.94 16.94
C ILE A 4 9.83 39.70 16.40
N HIS A 5 8.67 39.88 15.77
CA HIS A 5 7.91 38.75 15.16
C HIS A 5 8.63 38.15 13.94
N ILE A 6 9.28 38.95 13.13
CA ILE A 6 10.01 38.49 11.93
C ILE A 6 11.28 37.73 12.33
N THR A 7 12.01 38.20 13.35
CA THR A 7 13.22 37.54 13.85
C THR A 7 12.92 36.19 14.58
N MET A 8 11.81 36.10 15.31
CA MET A 8 11.38 34.83 15.94
C MET A 8 10.97 33.79 14.90
N ASN A 9 10.28 34.20 13.83
CA ASN A 9 9.87 33.29 12.76
C ASN A 9 11.09 32.73 11.99
N ASN A 10 12.10 33.55 11.75
CA ASN A 10 13.34 33.13 11.08
C ASN A 10 14.17 32.15 11.95
N LYS A 11 14.25 32.38 13.27
CA LYS A 11 14.94 31.44 14.17
C LYS A 11 14.22 30.12 14.27
N LEU A 12 12.89 30.10 14.39
CA LEU A 12 12.10 28.89 14.40
C LEU A 12 12.28 28.09 13.10
N LEU A 13 12.25 28.78 11.95
CA LEU A 13 12.50 28.18 10.64
C LEU A 13 13.92 27.59 10.55
N THR A 14 14.94 28.29 11.08
CA THR A 14 16.31 27.79 11.10
C THR A 14 16.46 26.55 11.98
N TYR A 15 15.84 26.53 13.16
CA TYR A 15 15.85 25.34 14.05
C TYR A 15 15.11 24.15 13.43
N THR A 16 13.98 24.38 12.76
CA THR A 16 13.24 23.30 12.06
C THR A 16 14.05 22.75 10.87
N LEU A 17 14.70 23.59 10.09
CA LEU A 17 15.59 23.17 9.01
C LEU A 17 16.80 22.41 9.53
N SER A 18 17.43 22.87 10.61
CA SER A 18 18.56 22.19 11.24
C SER A 18 18.15 20.83 11.80
N ALA A 19 17.00 20.74 12.48
CA ALA A 19 16.47 19.48 12.96
C ALA A 19 16.17 18.48 11.82
N LEU A 20 15.61 18.96 10.71
CA LEU A 20 15.39 18.16 9.50
C LEU A 20 16.71 17.62 8.92
N LEU A 21 17.77 18.43 8.90
CA LEU A 21 19.10 18.02 8.40
C LEU A 21 19.72 16.91 9.24
N PHE A 22 19.48 16.88 10.56
CA PHE A 22 19.98 15.81 11.45
C PHE A 22 19.09 14.58 11.48
N VAL A 23 17.76 14.75 11.48
CA VAL A 23 16.81 13.64 11.56
C VAL A 23 16.79 12.81 10.27
N PHE A 24 17.00 13.45 9.13
CA PHE A 24 16.92 12.77 7.83
C PHE A 24 17.99 11.68 7.64
N PRO A 25 19.30 11.92 7.87
CA PRO A 25 20.29 10.86 7.75
C PRO A 25 20.00 9.68 8.68
N VAL A 26 19.56 9.95 9.91
CA VAL A 26 19.18 8.90 10.88
C VAL A 26 18.00 8.08 10.35
N HIS A 27 16.99 8.73 9.79
CA HIS A 27 15.85 8.05 9.19
C HIS A 27 16.24 7.16 8.00
N LEU A 28 17.13 7.66 7.12
CA LEU A 28 17.69 6.89 6.01
C LEU A 28 18.45 5.65 6.48
N VAL A 29 19.36 5.85 7.44
CA VAL A 29 20.13 4.75 8.03
C VAL A 29 19.20 3.72 8.64
N PHE A 30 18.16 4.15 9.34
CA PHE A 30 17.15 3.25 9.92
C PHE A 30 16.41 2.44 8.85
N ILE A 31 15.92 3.08 7.76
CA ILE A 31 15.27 2.37 6.65
C ILE A 31 16.22 1.36 6.03
N PHE A 32 17.46 1.79 5.76
CA PHE A 32 18.48 0.94 5.14
C PHE A 32 18.82 -0.25 6.04
N LEU A 33 19.14 -0.01 7.31
CA LEU A 33 19.50 -1.06 8.28
C LEU A 33 18.34 -2.04 8.49
N LYS A 34 17.12 -1.54 8.66
CA LYS A 34 15.93 -2.39 8.77
C LYS A 34 15.80 -3.31 7.55
N ASN A 35 15.91 -2.77 6.35
CA ASN A 35 15.77 -3.56 5.13
C ASN A 35 16.92 -4.56 4.98
N LEU A 36 18.14 -4.16 5.31
CA LEU A 36 19.31 -5.04 5.30
C LEU A 36 19.13 -6.25 6.24
N LEU A 37 18.64 -6.01 7.46
CA LEU A 37 18.38 -7.09 8.43
C LEU A 37 17.33 -8.09 7.92
N TYR A 38 16.31 -7.62 7.19
CA TYR A 38 15.36 -8.51 6.53
C TYR A 38 15.97 -9.23 5.32
N ASP A 39 16.80 -8.54 4.52
CA ASP A 39 17.42 -9.12 3.31
C ASP A 39 18.44 -10.22 3.67
N PHE A 40 19.16 -10.08 4.80
CA PHE A 40 20.04 -11.11 5.35
C PHE A 40 19.30 -12.18 6.18
N GLY A 41 17.97 -12.09 6.32
CA GLY A 41 17.19 -13.07 7.06
C GLY A 41 17.37 -13.03 8.59
N VAL A 42 18.03 -11.99 9.13
CA VAL A 42 18.14 -11.74 10.58
C VAL A 42 16.76 -11.42 11.15
N LEU A 43 16.02 -10.54 10.47
CA LEU A 43 14.60 -10.32 10.73
C LEU A 43 13.79 -11.14 9.73
N LYS A 44 12.74 -11.81 10.22
CA LYS A 44 11.84 -12.61 9.38
C LYS A 44 10.40 -12.10 9.50
N GLY A 45 9.67 -12.20 8.40
CA GLY A 45 8.23 -12.00 8.41
C GLY A 45 7.53 -13.15 9.15
N GLU A 46 6.47 -12.83 9.88
CA GLU A 46 5.63 -13.84 10.52
C GLU A 46 4.68 -14.46 9.49
N LYS A 47 4.65 -15.78 9.46
CA LYS A 47 3.69 -16.53 8.64
C LYS A 47 2.28 -16.47 9.25
N VAL A 48 1.30 -16.39 8.38
CA VAL A 48 -0.12 -16.51 8.73
C VAL A 48 -0.70 -17.72 7.99
N GLY A 49 -1.81 -18.24 8.47
CA GLY A 49 -2.44 -19.45 7.88
C GLY A 49 -3.18 -19.21 6.56
N ALA A 50 -3.06 -18.01 5.98
CA ALA A 50 -3.66 -17.63 4.70
C ALA A 50 -2.56 -17.15 3.75
N LYS A 51 -2.85 -17.17 2.44
CA LYS A 51 -1.98 -16.52 1.45
C LYS A 51 -2.06 -15.01 1.59
N VAL A 52 -0.93 -14.33 1.56
CA VAL A 52 -0.83 -12.89 1.79
C VAL A 52 -0.38 -12.18 0.52
N ILE A 53 -1.22 -11.30 0.02
CA ILE A 53 -0.92 -10.42 -1.11
C ILE A 53 -0.82 -8.99 -0.58
N SER A 54 0.33 -8.37 -0.75
CA SER A 54 0.54 -6.99 -0.39
C SER A 54 0.29 -6.09 -1.60
N ILE A 55 -0.54 -5.07 -1.41
CA ILE A 55 -0.76 -4.01 -2.40
C ILE A 55 -0.23 -2.72 -1.78
N GLY A 56 0.77 -2.13 -2.43
CA GLY A 56 1.44 -0.97 -1.88
C GLY A 56 2.03 -0.05 -2.93
N ASN A 57 2.77 0.93 -2.48
CA ASN A 57 3.55 1.81 -3.33
C ASN A 57 4.88 2.17 -2.67
N ILE A 58 5.79 2.76 -3.43
CA ILE A 58 7.10 3.18 -2.92
C ILE A 58 7.17 4.68 -2.64
N ALA A 59 6.16 5.45 -3.09
CA ALA A 59 6.11 6.90 -2.88
C ALA A 59 4.89 7.31 -2.05
N LEU A 60 4.94 8.50 -1.47
CA LEU A 60 3.78 9.18 -0.93
C LEU A 60 2.86 9.61 -2.09
N GLY A 61 1.55 9.60 -1.87
CA GLY A 61 0.58 10.07 -2.85
C GLY A 61 -0.51 9.03 -3.17
N GLY A 62 -1.46 9.47 -3.98
CA GLY A 62 -2.62 8.69 -4.39
C GLY A 62 -2.35 7.82 -5.60
N THR A 63 -1.63 6.72 -5.43
CA THR A 63 -1.27 5.79 -6.51
C THR A 63 -2.36 4.78 -6.87
N GLY A 64 -3.57 4.91 -6.32
CA GLY A 64 -4.67 3.98 -6.62
C GLY A 64 -4.64 2.68 -5.82
N LYS A 65 -4.00 2.62 -4.65
CA LYS A 65 -3.93 1.40 -3.81
C LYS A 65 -5.31 0.84 -3.48
N THR A 66 -6.18 1.67 -2.90
CA THR A 66 -7.50 1.23 -2.45
C THR A 66 -8.39 0.73 -3.61
N PRO A 67 -8.49 1.42 -4.76
CA PRO A 67 -9.15 0.88 -5.94
C PRO A 67 -8.58 -0.46 -6.42
N THR A 68 -7.25 -0.60 -6.45
CA THR A 68 -6.60 -1.86 -6.83
C THR A 68 -6.91 -2.98 -5.82
N THR A 69 -6.93 -2.67 -4.53
CA THR A 69 -7.31 -3.63 -3.48
C THR A 69 -8.75 -4.10 -3.66
N ILE A 70 -9.68 -3.19 -3.97
CA ILE A 70 -11.08 -3.51 -4.25
C ILE A 70 -11.19 -4.44 -5.46
N ALA A 71 -10.54 -4.08 -6.55
CA ALA A 71 -10.60 -4.86 -7.79
C ALA A 71 -10.02 -6.27 -7.58
N MET A 72 -8.89 -6.38 -6.88
CA MET A 72 -8.26 -7.66 -6.55
C MET A 72 -9.16 -8.51 -5.64
N ALA A 73 -9.79 -7.90 -4.62
CA ALA A 73 -10.71 -8.60 -3.73
C ALA A 73 -11.89 -9.20 -4.49
N ASN A 74 -12.57 -8.38 -5.30
CA ASN A 74 -13.72 -8.80 -6.10
C ASN A 74 -13.34 -9.89 -7.11
N PHE A 75 -12.16 -9.78 -7.72
CA PHE A 75 -11.66 -10.80 -8.63
C PHE A 75 -11.41 -12.14 -7.93
N LEU A 76 -10.73 -12.12 -6.79
CA LEU A 76 -10.44 -13.34 -6.03
C LEU A 76 -11.72 -14.01 -5.53
N GLU A 77 -12.70 -13.24 -5.05
CA GLU A 77 -13.99 -13.78 -4.62
C GLU A 77 -14.77 -14.43 -5.77
N LYS A 78 -14.78 -13.80 -6.97
CA LYS A 78 -15.38 -14.41 -8.17
C LYS A 78 -14.73 -15.76 -8.53
N ASN A 79 -13.46 -15.95 -8.16
CA ASN A 79 -12.73 -17.21 -8.37
C ASN A 79 -12.81 -18.16 -7.16
N GLY A 80 -13.73 -17.93 -6.21
CA GLY A 80 -14.03 -18.85 -5.11
C GLY A 80 -13.10 -18.72 -3.89
N TYR A 81 -12.28 -17.65 -3.79
CA TYR A 81 -11.46 -17.43 -2.62
C TYR A 81 -12.25 -16.69 -1.52
N ASN A 82 -12.00 -17.08 -0.26
CA ASN A 82 -12.48 -16.35 0.91
C ASN A 82 -11.51 -15.22 1.25
N VAL A 83 -11.86 -13.99 0.88
CA VAL A 83 -10.96 -12.83 0.95
C VAL A 83 -11.10 -12.08 2.26
N GLY A 84 -9.97 -11.74 2.86
CA GLY A 84 -9.85 -10.77 3.94
C GLY A 84 -9.02 -9.57 3.52
N ILE A 85 -9.38 -8.37 3.95
CA ILE A 85 -8.61 -7.14 3.71
C ILE A 85 -8.14 -6.60 5.05
N VAL A 86 -6.85 -6.26 5.14
CA VAL A 86 -6.29 -5.52 6.28
C VAL A 86 -6.00 -4.10 5.85
N SER A 87 -6.68 -3.14 6.47
CA SER A 87 -6.43 -1.70 6.30
C SER A 87 -6.02 -1.05 7.62
N ARG A 88 -5.28 0.06 7.54
CA ARG A 88 -4.93 0.88 8.72
C ARG A 88 -6.10 1.70 9.23
N GLY A 89 -7.07 2.01 8.37
CA GLY A 89 -8.14 2.96 8.67
C GLY A 89 -7.58 4.37 8.79
N HIS A 90 -7.01 4.90 7.72
CA HIS A 90 -6.49 6.27 7.71
C HIS A 90 -7.63 7.27 8.02
N GLY A 91 -7.33 8.30 8.80
CA GLY A 91 -8.32 9.32 9.19
C GLY A 91 -9.29 8.93 10.31
N ARG A 92 -9.21 7.71 10.88
CA ARG A 92 -10.08 7.29 12.00
C ARG A 92 -9.75 8.02 13.31
N ALA A 93 -10.77 8.26 14.13
CA ALA A 93 -10.65 9.00 15.40
C ALA A 93 -9.80 8.27 16.43
N ASN A 94 -9.90 6.94 16.54
CA ASN A 94 -9.12 6.15 17.49
C ASN A 94 -8.23 5.15 16.78
N ILE A 95 -6.93 5.46 16.72
CA ILE A 95 -5.91 4.67 16.02
C ILE A 95 -5.61 3.34 16.73
N SER A 96 -5.76 3.28 18.05
CA SER A 96 -5.40 2.09 18.86
C SER A 96 -6.38 0.93 18.69
N ASN A 97 -7.61 1.18 18.29
CA ASN A 97 -8.61 0.15 18.16
C ASN A 97 -8.32 -0.78 17.00
N ASN A 98 -8.42 -2.08 17.28
CA ASN A 98 -8.31 -3.15 16.30
C ASN A 98 -9.64 -3.88 16.25
N PHE A 99 -10.29 -3.93 15.09
CA PHE A 99 -11.62 -4.52 14.98
C PHE A 99 -11.92 -5.07 13.58
N LEU A 100 -12.78 -6.06 13.52
CA LEU A 100 -13.44 -6.49 12.31
C LEU A 100 -14.53 -5.48 11.96
N LEU A 101 -14.52 -4.98 10.73
CA LEU A 101 -15.51 -4.01 10.25
C LEU A 101 -16.91 -4.65 10.20
N LYS A 102 -17.88 -4.00 10.81
CA LYS A 102 -19.30 -4.36 10.77
C LYS A 102 -20.11 -3.15 10.32
N ASN A 103 -20.53 -2.31 11.26
CA ASN A 103 -21.38 -1.15 11.03
C ASN A 103 -20.76 0.15 11.56
N GLN A 104 -19.42 0.20 11.65
CA GLN A 104 -18.74 1.40 12.14
C GLN A 104 -18.91 2.56 11.16
N SER A 105 -19.00 3.76 11.73
CA SER A 105 -19.04 5.01 10.98
C SER A 105 -17.67 5.33 10.35
N TRP A 106 -17.64 6.21 9.36
CA TRP A 106 -16.39 6.66 8.75
C TRP A 106 -15.41 7.30 9.75
N ARG A 107 -15.93 7.94 10.82
CA ARG A 107 -15.10 8.51 11.90
C ARG A 107 -14.37 7.45 12.72
N GLU A 108 -14.96 6.27 12.83
CA GLU A 108 -14.40 5.15 13.60
C GLU A 108 -13.46 4.28 12.77
N CYS A 109 -13.73 4.10 11.48
CA CYS A 109 -12.96 3.18 10.63
C CYS A 109 -12.07 3.87 9.60
N GLY A 110 -12.31 5.15 9.27
CA GLY A 110 -11.62 5.89 8.21
C GLY A 110 -12.36 5.82 6.88
N ASP A 111 -12.17 6.82 6.05
CA ASP A 111 -12.82 6.99 4.74
C ASP A 111 -12.41 5.90 3.73
N GLU A 112 -11.13 5.53 3.69
CA GLU A 112 -10.62 4.43 2.84
C GLU A 112 -11.32 3.10 3.15
N VAL A 113 -11.60 2.82 4.43
CA VAL A 113 -12.27 1.59 4.86
C VAL A 113 -13.74 1.57 4.45
N VAL A 114 -14.41 2.72 4.50
CA VAL A 114 -15.78 2.86 3.97
C VAL A 114 -15.81 2.60 2.47
N LEU A 115 -14.84 3.14 1.73
CA LEU A 115 -14.70 2.89 0.30
C LEU A 115 -14.49 1.40 0.00
N LEU A 116 -13.63 0.72 0.74
CA LEU A 116 -13.45 -0.73 0.65
C LEU A 116 -14.77 -1.46 0.87
N LYS A 117 -15.48 -1.17 1.98
CA LYS A 117 -16.74 -1.82 2.34
C LYS A 117 -17.81 -1.68 1.27
N ASN A 118 -17.96 -0.48 0.72
CA ASN A 118 -19.03 -0.18 -0.24
C ASN A 118 -18.78 -0.77 -1.64
N ASN A 119 -17.53 -1.13 -1.95
CA ASN A 119 -17.14 -1.59 -3.29
C ASN A 119 -16.60 -3.03 -3.31
N THR A 120 -16.60 -3.72 -2.19
CA THR A 120 -16.30 -5.16 -2.12
C THR A 120 -17.56 -5.96 -1.81
N SER A 121 -17.53 -7.25 -2.10
CA SER A 121 -18.63 -8.16 -1.79
C SER A 121 -18.93 -8.20 -0.28
N SER A 122 -20.17 -8.51 0.08
CA SER A 122 -20.58 -8.69 1.48
C SER A 122 -19.88 -9.84 2.20
N SER A 123 -19.29 -10.78 1.46
CA SER A 123 -18.48 -11.88 1.97
C SER A 123 -17.07 -11.46 2.34
N THR A 124 -16.53 -10.38 1.74
CA THR A 124 -15.21 -9.85 2.05
C THR A 124 -15.13 -9.35 3.50
N ARG A 125 -14.19 -9.90 4.27
CA ARG A 125 -13.97 -9.48 5.65
C ARG A 125 -12.90 -8.40 5.70
N ILE A 126 -13.21 -7.25 6.29
CA ILE A 126 -12.27 -6.14 6.43
C ILE A 126 -11.87 -6.00 7.90
N PHE A 127 -10.59 -6.09 8.18
CA PHE A 127 -10.04 -5.90 9.52
C PHE A 127 -9.23 -4.61 9.58
N VAL A 128 -9.59 -3.73 10.52
CA VAL A 128 -8.93 -2.42 10.69
C VAL A 128 -7.94 -2.51 11.84
N SER A 129 -6.65 -2.33 11.53
CA SER A 129 -5.58 -2.45 12.55
C SER A 129 -4.28 -1.82 12.07
N LEU A 130 -3.52 -1.24 13.01
CA LEU A 130 -2.11 -0.89 12.80
C LEU A 130 -1.21 -2.13 12.81
N ASN A 131 -1.58 -3.16 13.57
CA ASN A 131 -0.86 -4.42 13.61
C ASN A 131 -1.39 -5.36 12.51
N LYS A 132 -0.81 -5.27 11.33
CA LYS A 132 -1.22 -6.06 10.16
C LYS A 132 -1.03 -7.56 10.35
N VAL A 133 -0.01 -7.99 11.12
CA VAL A 133 0.21 -9.41 11.44
C VAL A 133 -0.95 -9.95 12.27
N TYR A 134 -1.32 -9.24 13.34
CA TYR A 134 -2.46 -9.60 14.18
C TYR A 134 -3.75 -9.70 13.36
N ALA A 135 -4.04 -8.66 12.56
CA ALA A 135 -5.23 -8.61 11.72
C ALA A 135 -5.30 -9.78 10.72
N ALA A 136 -4.19 -10.06 10.04
CA ALA A 136 -4.12 -11.15 9.08
C ALA A 136 -4.30 -12.52 9.76
N LYS A 137 -3.73 -12.73 10.95
CA LYS A 137 -3.97 -13.94 11.76
C LYS A 137 -5.43 -14.10 12.16
N GLN A 138 -6.12 -13.00 12.53
CA GLN A 138 -7.54 -13.04 12.85
C GLN A 138 -8.38 -13.40 11.62
N LEU A 139 -8.12 -12.78 10.47
CA LEU A 139 -8.82 -13.09 9.22
C LEU A 139 -8.62 -14.55 8.80
N SER A 140 -7.39 -15.06 8.92
CA SER A 140 -7.11 -16.48 8.65
C SER A 140 -7.90 -17.42 9.57
N LYS A 141 -7.95 -17.12 10.88
CA LYS A 141 -8.76 -17.90 11.85
C LYS A 141 -10.26 -17.83 11.54
N MET A 142 -10.73 -16.78 10.89
CA MET A 142 -12.12 -16.62 10.43
C MET A 142 -12.41 -17.37 9.13
N GLY A 143 -11.44 -18.10 8.57
CA GLY A 143 -11.60 -18.90 7.36
C GLY A 143 -11.25 -18.14 6.06
N CYS A 144 -10.62 -16.95 6.13
CA CYS A 144 -10.05 -16.33 4.93
C CYS A 144 -8.84 -17.14 4.49
N ASN A 145 -8.83 -17.56 3.22
CA ASN A 145 -7.69 -18.27 2.62
C ASN A 145 -6.74 -17.32 1.87
N VAL A 146 -7.19 -16.10 1.56
CA VAL A 146 -6.39 -15.01 1.01
C VAL A 146 -6.58 -13.75 1.84
N VAL A 147 -5.48 -13.08 2.16
CA VAL A 147 -5.47 -11.79 2.88
C VAL A 147 -4.78 -10.74 2.03
N LEU A 148 -5.48 -9.67 1.71
CA LEU A 148 -4.94 -8.49 1.03
C LEU A 148 -4.48 -7.47 2.08
N LEU A 149 -3.24 -7.00 1.95
CA LEU A 149 -2.71 -5.92 2.79
C LEU A 149 -2.80 -4.60 2.02
N ASP A 150 -3.73 -3.75 2.38
CA ASP A 150 -3.79 -2.39 1.87
C ASP A 150 -2.63 -1.56 2.45
N ASP A 151 -1.85 -0.91 1.56
CA ASP A 151 -0.59 -0.21 1.88
C ASP A 151 0.41 -1.12 2.62
N GLY A 152 0.71 -2.29 2.02
CA GLY A 152 1.48 -3.38 2.65
C GLY A 152 2.98 -3.36 2.41
N PHE A 153 3.51 -2.73 1.35
CA PHE A 153 4.87 -2.93 0.84
C PHE A 153 5.99 -2.67 1.86
N GLN A 154 5.88 -1.63 2.70
CA GLN A 154 6.85 -1.32 3.75
C GLN A 154 6.72 -2.22 5.00
N HIS A 155 5.65 -3.03 5.09
CA HIS A 155 5.33 -3.79 6.30
C HIS A 155 5.92 -5.20 6.26
N ARG A 156 7.25 -5.31 6.36
CA ARG A 156 8.02 -6.57 6.26
C ARG A 156 7.85 -7.53 7.45
N LYS A 157 7.13 -7.14 8.51
CA LYS A 157 6.86 -8.00 9.68
C LYS A 157 5.93 -9.18 9.38
N ILE A 158 5.20 -9.14 8.26
CA ILE A 158 4.36 -10.25 7.79
C ILE A 158 5.02 -10.88 6.56
N ASP A 159 5.06 -12.19 6.52
CA ASP A 159 5.49 -12.93 5.34
C ASP A 159 4.43 -12.82 4.24
N ARG A 160 4.85 -12.53 3.01
CA ARG A 160 3.97 -12.25 1.89
C ARG A 160 4.28 -13.22 0.77
N ASP A 161 3.22 -13.73 0.16
CA ASP A 161 3.33 -14.62 -1.00
C ASP A 161 3.52 -13.83 -2.29
N ILE A 162 2.90 -12.62 -2.37
CA ILE A 162 3.01 -11.73 -3.53
C ILE A 162 3.07 -10.27 -3.05
N ASP A 163 4.02 -9.51 -3.57
CA ASP A 163 4.13 -8.05 -3.41
C ASP A 163 3.78 -7.34 -4.72
N VAL A 164 2.64 -6.64 -4.74
CA VAL A 164 2.20 -5.79 -5.84
C VAL A 164 2.52 -4.33 -5.51
N VAL A 165 3.30 -3.67 -6.36
CA VAL A 165 3.70 -2.27 -6.16
C VAL A 165 3.16 -1.39 -7.28
N LEU A 166 2.39 -0.38 -6.86
CA LEU A 166 1.82 0.61 -7.76
C LEU A 166 2.79 1.79 -7.92
N LEU A 167 3.07 2.12 -9.17
CA LEU A 167 3.91 3.24 -9.57
C LEU A 167 3.01 4.33 -10.16
N GLY A 168 2.89 5.44 -9.44
CA GLY A 168 2.14 6.61 -9.90
C GLY A 168 3.04 7.65 -10.59
N PRO A 169 2.45 8.75 -11.07
CA PRO A 169 3.20 9.88 -11.65
C PRO A 169 4.28 10.42 -10.71
N GLU A 170 4.05 10.33 -9.42
CA GLU A 170 4.96 10.79 -8.37
C GLU A 170 6.31 10.05 -8.41
N ASN A 171 6.31 8.80 -8.89
CA ASN A 171 7.53 7.99 -9.00
C ASN A 171 8.36 8.32 -10.24
N GLN A 172 7.79 9.04 -11.18
CA GLN A 172 8.30 9.25 -12.53
C GLN A 172 8.96 10.63 -12.68
N ASN A 173 8.62 11.55 -11.81
CA ASN A 173 9.20 12.90 -11.85
C ASN A 173 10.60 12.87 -11.22
N LYS A 174 11.64 13.20 -11.99
CA LYS A 174 13.05 13.20 -11.54
C LYS A 174 13.28 14.01 -10.26
N GLY A 175 12.51 15.09 -10.05
CA GLY A 175 12.57 15.90 -8.83
C GLY A 175 11.98 15.21 -7.59
N CYS A 176 11.19 14.14 -7.75
CA CYS A 176 10.53 13.44 -6.66
C CYS A 176 11.24 12.14 -6.24
N GLN A 177 12.40 11.82 -6.84
CA GLN A 177 13.14 10.56 -6.59
C GLN A 177 13.92 10.56 -5.27
N PHE A 178 13.87 11.63 -4.51
CA PHE A 178 14.44 11.69 -3.18
C PHE A 178 13.48 11.11 -2.13
N ILE A 179 14.05 10.60 -1.05
CA ILE A 179 13.28 10.07 0.07
C ILE A 179 12.69 11.24 0.87
N TYR A 180 11.49 11.02 1.39
CA TYR A 180 10.83 11.97 2.28
C TYR A 180 11.75 12.35 3.47
N PRO A 181 11.87 13.63 3.85
CA PRO A 181 11.06 14.77 3.42
C PRO A 181 11.55 15.55 2.18
N TYR A 182 12.68 15.20 1.58
CA TYR A 182 13.24 15.92 0.44
C TYR A 182 12.63 15.54 -0.90
N GLY A 183 11.87 14.45 -0.94
CA GLY A 183 11.10 14.00 -2.08
C GLY A 183 9.89 13.23 -1.62
N LEU A 184 9.31 12.46 -2.52
CA LEU A 184 8.08 11.71 -2.25
C LEU A 184 8.30 10.21 -1.98
N LEU A 185 9.53 9.71 -2.10
CA LEU A 185 9.78 8.28 -1.86
C LEU A 185 9.73 7.94 -0.38
N ARG A 186 9.09 6.82 -0.06
CA ARG A 186 9.09 6.20 1.27
C ARG A 186 10.34 5.35 1.51
N GLU A 187 10.86 4.78 0.42
CA GLU A 187 12.07 3.94 0.38
C GLU A 187 12.81 4.19 -0.94
N PRO A 188 14.14 3.94 -1.00
CA PRO A 188 14.91 4.00 -2.24
C PRO A 188 14.30 3.13 -3.36
N LEU A 189 14.38 3.60 -4.61
CA LEU A 189 13.86 2.87 -5.78
C LEU A 189 14.48 1.47 -5.95
N CYS A 190 15.71 1.25 -5.48
CA CYS A 190 16.35 -0.06 -5.54
C CYS A 190 15.56 -1.15 -4.79
N TYR A 191 14.68 -0.78 -3.84
CA TYR A 191 13.82 -1.74 -3.16
C TYR A 191 12.61 -2.21 -3.98
N LEU A 192 12.37 -1.62 -5.16
CA LEU A 192 11.41 -2.17 -6.13
C LEU A 192 11.75 -3.62 -6.55
N LYS A 193 13.02 -4.01 -6.47
CA LYS A 193 13.46 -5.40 -6.72
C LYS A 193 12.75 -6.46 -5.84
N ARG A 194 12.11 -6.03 -4.74
CA ARG A 194 11.34 -6.94 -3.86
C ARG A 194 9.92 -7.16 -4.36
N ALA A 195 9.44 -6.33 -5.28
CA ALA A 195 8.11 -6.47 -5.84
C ALA A 195 8.09 -7.64 -6.82
N ASP A 196 7.09 -8.51 -6.69
CA ASP A 196 6.83 -9.58 -7.66
C ASP A 196 6.14 -9.01 -8.90
N ILE A 197 5.32 -7.95 -8.69
CA ILE A 197 4.57 -7.30 -9.76
C ILE A 197 4.66 -5.78 -9.57
N THR A 198 5.01 -5.08 -10.63
CA THR A 198 4.96 -3.62 -10.69
C THR A 198 3.90 -3.15 -11.69
N ILE A 199 3.09 -2.18 -11.28
CA ILE A 199 1.98 -1.68 -12.10
C ILE A 199 2.07 -0.16 -12.19
N ASN A 200 2.21 0.37 -13.39
CA ASN A 200 2.07 1.80 -13.63
C ASN A 200 0.60 2.19 -13.60
N THR A 201 0.26 3.12 -12.72
CA THR A 201 -1.09 3.68 -12.62
C THR A 201 -1.13 5.10 -13.18
N LYS A 202 -2.32 5.54 -13.66
CA LYS A 202 -2.52 6.88 -14.22
C LYS A 202 -1.65 7.18 -15.46
N ASN A 203 -1.43 6.17 -16.28
CA ASN A 203 -0.53 6.25 -17.43
C ASN A 203 -1.01 7.25 -18.51
N ASN A 204 -2.33 7.52 -18.57
CA ASN A 204 -2.94 8.51 -19.44
C ASN A 204 -2.61 9.97 -19.07
N LEU A 205 -2.01 10.22 -17.90
CA LEU A 205 -1.65 11.56 -17.43
C LEU A 205 -0.19 11.93 -17.74
N ILE A 206 0.66 10.95 -18.07
CA ILE A 206 2.10 11.19 -18.29
C ILE A 206 2.60 10.32 -19.43
N LYS A 207 3.22 10.96 -20.42
CA LYS A 207 3.95 10.29 -21.50
C LYS A 207 5.35 9.94 -21.02
N ASP A 208 5.71 8.66 -21.15
CA ASP A 208 7.03 8.08 -20.96
C ASP A 208 7.69 8.28 -19.59
N THR A 209 7.72 7.24 -18.82
CA THR A 209 8.09 7.25 -17.41
C THR A 209 9.51 6.80 -17.13
N GLY A 210 10.16 6.17 -18.10
CA GLY A 210 11.49 5.59 -17.96
C GLY A 210 11.62 4.46 -16.92
N LEU A 211 10.57 4.19 -16.14
CA LEU A 211 10.51 3.06 -15.24
C LEU A 211 9.85 1.88 -15.95
N LYS A 212 10.59 0.77 -16.06
CA LYS A 212 10.02 -0.48 -16.55
C LYS A 212 9.03 -1.01 -15.51
N SER A 213 7.82 -1.31 -15.94
CA SER A 213 6.81 -2.00 -15.15
C SER A 213 6.33 -3.23 -15.89
N ASP A 214 5.89 -4.24 -15.16
CA ASP A 214 5.36 -5.47 -15.74
C ASP A 214 4.02 -5.23 -16.40
N HIS A 215 3.25 -4.29 -15.86
CA HIS A 215 1.90 -3.95 -16.33
C HIS A 215 1.64 -2.45 -16.28
N THR A 216 0.73 -1.99 -17.13
CA THR A 216 0.22 -0.63 -17.13
C THR A 216 -1.28 -0.64 -16.89
N LEU A 217 -1.77 0.23 -15.99
CA LEU A 217 -3.19 0.46 -15.78
C LEU A 217 -3.55 1.84 -16.29
N ASP A 218 -4.45 1.88 -17.23
CA ASP A 218 -5.10 3.12 -17.64
C ASP A 218 -6.31 3.39 -16.76
N LEU A 219 -6.38 4.61 -16.22
CA LEU A 219 -7.59 5.07 -15.55
C LEU A 219 -8.69 5.28 -16.61
N LYS A 220 -9.49 4.26 -16.85
CA LYS A 220 -10.75 4.39 -17.58
C LYS A 220 -11.88 4.30 -16.57
N ILE A 221 -12.64 5.38 -16.44
CA ILE A 221 -13.91 5.34 -15.73
C ILE A 221 -14.89 4.58 -16.63
N LYS A 222 -14.95 3.27 -16.49
CA LYS A 222 -16.04 2.45 -17.01
C LYS A 222 -16.10 1.06 -16.41
N GLU A 223 -17.32 0.68 -16.07
CA GLU A 223 -17.79 -0.63 -15.70
C GLU A 223 -17.53 -1.63 -16.83
N GLU A 224 -16.42 -2.36 -16.81
CA GLU A 224 -16.36 -3.60 -17.57
C GLU A 224 -15.62 -4.68 -16.80
N VAL A 225 -16.38 -5.71 -16.64
CA VAL A 225 -16.18 -6.97 -15.98
C VAL A 225 -14.93 -7.66 -16.50
N LEU A 226 -14.09 -8.09 -15.57
CA LEU A 226 -13.05 -9.08 -15.81
C LEU A 226 -13.67 -10.35 -16.39
N SER A 227 -13.26 -10.72 -17.58
CA SER A 227 -13.63 -12.00 -18.15
C SER A 227 -13.05 -13.13 -17.29
N SER A 228 -13.84 -14.16 -17.10
CA SER A 228 -13.56 -15.30 -16.23
C SER A 228 -12.49 -16.21 -16.81
N SER A 229 -11.22 -15.88 -16.65
CA SER A 229 -10.17 -16.87 -16.69
C SER A 229 -10.02 -17.46 -15.28
N SER A 230 -10.29 -18.74 -15.14
CA SER A 230 -10.17 -19.45 -13.86
C SER A 230 -8.72 -19.46 -13.39
N ILE A 231 -8.43 -18.75 -12.31
CA ILE A 231 -7.14 -18.85 -11.62
C ILE A 231 -7.12 -20.21 -10.92
N LYS A 232 -6.28 -21.11 -11.38
CA LYS A 232 -6.08 -22.42 -10.75
C LYS A 232 -5.20 -22.35 -9.52
N ASN A 233 -4.30 -21.35 -9.45
CA ASN A 233 -3.39 -21.17 -8.32
C ASN A 233 -3.13 -19.67 -8.10
N ILE A 234 -2.89 -19.28 -6.84
CA ILE A 234 -2.58 -17.89 -6.49
C ILE A 234 -1.26 -17.39 -7.11
N HIS A 235 -0.34 -18.31 -7.39
CA HIS A 235 0.91 -18.00 -8.12
C HIS A 235 0.67 -17.63 -9.60
N ASP A 236 -0.45 -18.05 -10.18
CA ASP A 236 -0.84 -17.69 -11.55
C ASP A 236 -1.25 -16.21 -11.65
N LEU A 237 -1.50 -15.54 -10.51
CA LEU A 237 -1.76 -14.10 -10.45
C LEU A 237 -0.61 -13.28 -11.03
N ALA A 238 0.64 -13.69 -10.77
CA ALA A 238 1.82 -13.00 -11.26
C ALA A 238 1.97 -13.08 -12.79
N SER A 239 1.46 -14.16 -13.41
CA SER A 239 1.53 -14.40 -14.86
C SER A 239 0.30 -13.94 -15.63
N ASN A 240 -0.82 -13.67 -14.94
CA ASN A 240 -2.09 -13.34 -15.60
C ASN A 240 -2.23 -11.85 -15.88
N ARG A 241 -1.89 -11.44 -17.12
CA ARG A 241 -2.00 -10.05 -17.59
C ARG A 241 -3.43 -9.50 -17.57
N GLU A 242 -4.45 -10.33 -17.66
CA GLU A 242 -5.86 -9.89 -17.66
C GLU A 242 -6.34 -9.42 -16.32
N LEU A 243 -5.73 -9.90 -15.23
CA LEU A 243 -6.05 -9.53 -13.85
C LEU A 243 -5.85 -8.04 -13.58
N PHE A 244 -4.93 -7.41 -14.29
CA PHE A 244 -4.56 -6.02 -14.10
C PHE A 244 -5.15 -5.06 -15.14
N ARG A 245 -6.03 -5.57 -16.02
CA ARG A 245 -6.85 -4.75 -16.92
C ARG A 245 -8.12 -4.28 -16.20
N PHE A 246 -7.95 -3.43 -15.19
CA PHE A 246 -9.08 -2.84 -14.50
C PHE A 246 -9.52 -1.55 -15.19
N ALA A 247 -10.81 -1.45 -15.45
CA ALA A 247 -11.48 -0.16 -15.52
C ALA A 247 -11.69 0.33 -14.08
N LEU A 248 -11.08 1.45 -13.72
CA LEU A 248 -11.38 2.21 -12.51
C LEU A 248 -12.47 3.21 -12.82
#